data_d443387474c1edd45ffde1c9fa97a355
#
_entry.id   d443387474c1edd45ffde1c9fa97a355
#
_cell.length_a   1.000
_cell.length_b   1.000
_cell.length_c   1.000
_cell.angle_alpha   90.00
_cell.angle_beta   90.00
_cell.angle_gamma   90.00
#
_symmetry.space_group_name_H-M   'P 1'
#
loop_
_entity.id
_entity.type
_entity.pdbx_description
1 polymer ?
#
loop_
_entity_poly.entity_id
_entity_poly.type
_entity_poly.pdbx_seq_one_letter_code
_entity_poly.pdbx_strand_id
1 'polypeptide(L)'
;FTMKNRLARWLATISTTLFSGMMFAGIVMAQDLGPGARPVGADWSRSPVMSLNGMAATAQPLASNIAIDVLQAGGSAVDAAVAANAALGLMEPTGNGIGGDLFAIVWDPKTKQLYGYNGSGRAPMSRSLDELRKAIAAMKVQGKLPEDYVGIPSHGSLSVTVPGAVDGWFALHERWGRLPMSDVLAASIDYARDGFPLSPVIAAGFEGNRKRVQSVAAMIEEQENATKTY
;
A
#
# COMPACT_ATOMS: atom_id res chain seq x y z
N PHE A 1 -7.19 -35.29 -68.36
CA PHE A 1 -7.03 -34.50 -67.07
C PHE A 1 -6.27 -35.39 -66.10
N THR A 2 -4.98 -35.22 -66.05
CA THR A 2 -4.01 -36.12 -65.44
C THR A 2 -3.95 -35.94 -63.91
N MET A 3 -3.74 -37.04 -63.24
CA MET A 3 -3.61 -37.21 -61.80
C MET A 3 -2.65 -36.22 -61.10
N LYS A 4 -1.69 -35.68 -61.85
CA LYS A 4 -0.74 -34.61 -61.40
C LYS A 4 -1.44 -33.29 -60.96
N ASN A 5 -2.54 -32.91 -61.61
CA ASN A 5 -3.25 -31.67 -61.27
C ASN A 5 -4.12 -31.79 -60.01
N ARG A 6 -4.48 -32.99 -59.61
CA ARG A 6 -5.20 -33.23 -58.35
C ARG A 6 -4.28 -33.19 -57.15
N LEU A 7 -3.08 -33.74 -57.30
CA LEU A 7 -2.06 -33.70 -56.20
C LEU A 7 -1.58 -32.28 -55.90
N ALA A 8 -1.36 -31.45 -56.96
CA ALA A 8 -0.95 -30.05 -56.79
C ALA A 8 -2.03 -29.19 -56.09
N ARG A 9 -3.31 -29.44 -56.37
CA ARG A 9 -4.42 -28.75 -55.70
C ARG A 9 -4.58 -29.18 -54.25
N TRP A 10 -4.35 -30.46 -53.93
CA TRP A 10 -4.36 -30.96 -52.53
C TRP A 10 -3.21 -30.43 -51.71
N LEU A 11 -2.02 -30.36 -52.25
CA LEU A 11 -0.84 -29.77 -51.57
C LEU A 11 -0.98 -28.27 -51.35
N ALA A 12 -1.58 -27.52 -52.30
CA ALA A 12 -1.86 -26.10 -52.15
C ALA A 12 -2.92 -25.85 -51.07
N THR A 13 -3.95 -26.68 -50.94
CA THR A 13 -5.02 -26.54 -49.94
C THR A 13 -4.51 -26.87 -48.54
N ILE A 14 -3.65 -27.89 -48.40
CA ILE A 14 -3.03 -28.24 -47.09
C ILE A 14 -2.05 -27.17 -46.65
N SER A 15 -1.28 -26.58 -47.59
CA SER A 15 -0.34 -25.46 -47.26
C SER A 15 -1.06 -24.23 -46.80
N THR A 16 -2.22 -23.86 -47.42
CA THR A 16 -2.98 -22.66 -47.03
C THR A 16 -3.70 -22.86 -45.71
N THR A 17 -4.21 -24.06 -45.39
CA THR A 17 -4.84 -24.32 -44.08
C THR A 17 -3.83 -24.42 -42.95
N LEU A 18 -2.63 -24.95 -43.18
CA LEU A 18 -1.54 -24.96 -42.20
C LEU A 18 -1.00 -23.53 -41.93
N PHE A 19 -0.89 -22.70 -42.98
CA PHE A 19 -0.43 -21.32 -42.83
C PHE A 19 -1.49 -20.41 -42.14
N SER A 20 -2.79 -20.65 -42.39
CA SER A 20 -3.89 -19.95 -41.71
C SER A 20 -4.05 -20.36 -40.25
N GLY A 21 -3.77 -21.63 -39.93
CA GLY A 21 -3.78 -22.13 -38.54
C GLY A 21 -2.57 -21.64 -37.72
N MET A 22 -1.44 -21.36 -38.35
CA MET A 22 -0.23 -20.89 -37.70
C MET A 22 -0.24 -19.40 -37.45
N MET A 23 -1.08 -18.62 -38.14
CA MET A 23 -1.24 -17.17 -37.91
C MET A 23 -2.15 -16.82 -36.75
N PHE A 24 -2.97 -17.76 -36.24
CA PHE A 24 -3.81 -17.54 -35.06
C PHE A 24 -3.23 -18.07 -33.75
N ALA A 25 -2.07 -18.74 -33.78
CA ALA A 25 -1.45 -19.34 -32.59
C ALA A 25 -0.34 -18.47 -31.97
N GLY A 26 -0.29 -17.18 -32.23
CA GLY A 26 0.92 -16.45 -31.89
C GLY A 26 0.81 -15.00 -31.48
N ILE A 27 -0.25 -14.55 -30.81
CA ILE A 27 -0.16 -13.33 -30.01
C ILE A 27 -0.86 -13.60 -28.68
N VAL A 28 -0.33 -14.48 -27.90
CA VAL A 28 -0.37 -14.30 -26.46
C VAL A 28 0.66 -13.21 -26.19
N MET A 29 0.22 -11.96 -26.23
CA MET A 29 1.00 -10.88 -25.67
C MET A 29 1.35 -11.32 -24.26
N ALA A 30 2.63 -11.51 -23.98
CA ALA A 30 3.10 -11.61 -22.62
C ALA A 30 2.65 -10.32 -21.92
N GLN A 31 1.56 -10.40 -21.18
CA GLN A 31 1.15 -9.25 -20.37
C GLN A 31 2.26 -9.06 -19.35
N ASP A 32 2.88 -7.89 -19.36
CA ASP A 32 3.77 -7.48 -18.29
C ASP A 32 2.96 -7.54 -16.99
N LEU A 33 3.38 -8.43 -16.12
CA LEU A 33 2.73 -8.60 -14.81
C LEU A 33 3.53 -7.81 -13.78
N GLY A 34 2.86 -6.87 -13.13
CA GLY A 34 3.38 -6.17 -11.98
C GLY A 34 3.38 -7.03 -10.70
N PRO A 35 3.72 -6.45 -9.55
CA PRO A 35 3.72 -7.15 -8.27
C PRO A 35 2.40 -7.85 -7.99
N GLY A 36 2.46 -9.10 -7.52
CA GLY A 36 1.29 -9.92 -7.25
C GLY A 36 0.59 -10.46 -8.50
N ALA A 37 1.32 -10.61 -9.62
CA ALA A 37 0.81 -11.13 -10.90
C ALA A 37 -0.37 -10.31 -11.48
N ARG A 38 -0.43 -9.02 -11.18
CA ARG A 38 -1.41 -8.11 -11.77
C ARG A 38 -0.95 -7.66 -13.15
N PRO A 39 -1.86 -7.65 -14.16
CA PRO A 39 -1.54 -7.01 -15.43
C PRO A 39 -1.17 -5.55 -15.25
N VAL A 40 -0.09 -5.11 -15.87
CA VAL A 40 0.29 -3.70 -15.94
C VAL A 40 -0.36 -3.08 -17.17
N GLY A 41 -1.14 -2.02 -16.99
CA GLY A 41 -1.76 -1.32 -18.11
C GLY A 41 -2.59 -0.12 -17.66
N ALA A 42 -2.59 0.93 -18.45
CA ALA A 42 -3.33 2.16 -18.17
C ALA A 42 -4.83 2.05 -18.48
N ASP A 43 -5.26 1.00 -19.18
CA ASP A 43 -6.62 0.90 -19.74
C ASP A 43 -7.60 0.10 -18.86
N TRP A 44 -7.19 -0.22 -17.62
CA TRP A 44 -8.06 -0.92 -16.67
C TRP A 44 -9.03 0.07 -16.03
N SER A 45 -10.20 0.21 -16.63
CA SER A 45 -11.30 0.99 -16.07
C SER A 45 -12.35 0.07 -15.44
N ARG A 46 -12.97 0.55 -14.38
CA ARG A 46 -14.16 -0.05 -13.77
C ARG A 46 -15.32 0.90 -13.92
N SER A 47 -16.53 0.37 -13.99
CA SER A 47 -17.72 1.21 -13.85
C SER A 47 -17.67 2.00 -12.54
N PRO A 48 -18.10 3.26 -12.52
CA PRO A 48 -18.22 4.01 -11.28
C PRO A 48 -19.09 3.27 -10.26
N VAL A 49 -18.61 3.21 -9.03
CA VAL A 49 -19.43 2.71 -7.91
C VAL A 49 -20.22 3.88 -7.36
N MET A 50 -21.53 3.71 -7.24
CA MET A 50 -22.45 4.73 -6.76
C MET A 50 -23.15 4.25 -5.50
N SER A 51 -23.41 5.17 -4.56
CA SER A 51 -24.12 4.89 -3.32
C SER A 51 -25.04 6.06 -2.94
N LEU A 52 -26.15 5.76 -2.30
CA LEU A 52 -27.09 6.76 -1.78
C LEU A 52 -26.74 7.25 -0.38
N ASN A 53 -26.05 6.45 0.43
CA ASN A 53 -25.89 6.71 1.86
C ASN A 53 -24.46 7.07 2.27
N GLY A 54 -23.46 6.50 1.60
CA GLY A 54 -22.07 6.74 1.91
C GLY A 54 -21.16 5.83 1.11
N MET A 55 -19.90 6.20 1.04
CA MET A 55 -18.88 5.45 0.31
C MET A 55 -17.58 5.42 1.08
N ALA A 56 -16.81 4.35 0.89
CA ALA A 56 -15.43 4.26 1.34
C ALA A 56 -14.55 3.70 0.20
N ALA A 57 -13.35 4.23 0.07
CA ALA A 57 -12.36 3.76 -0.88
C ALA A 57 -10.99 3.69 -0.20
N THR A 58 -10.37 2.52 -0.25
CA THR A 58 -9.02 2.28 0.29
C THR A 58 -8.21 1.43 -0.68
N ALA A 59 -6.91 1.31 -0.43
CA ALA A 59 -6.04 0.43 -1.21
C ALA A 59 -6.38 -1.07 -1.00
N GLN A 60 -7.02 -1.43 0.13
CA GLN A 60 -7.30 -2.80 0.52
C GLN A 60 -8.81 -3.02 0.75
N PRO A 61 -9.45 -4.01 0.05
CA PRO A 61 -10.91 -4.19 0.09
C PRO A 61 -11.50 -4.45 1.48
N LEU A 62 -10.79 -5.19 2.35
CA LEU A 62 -11.28 -5.45 3.71
C LEU A 62 -11.34 -4.16 4.54
N ALA A 63 -10.37 -3.26 4.39
CA ALA A 63 -10.40 -1.96 5.04
C ALA A 63 -11.58 -1.09 4.54
N SER A 64 -11.90 -1.17 3.24
CA SER A 64 -13.10 -0.52 2.70
C SER A 64 -14.38 -1.10 3.29
N ASN A 65 -14.48 -2.42 3.44
CA ASN A 65 -15.64 -3.07 4.07
C ASN A 65 -15.80 -2.63 5.53
N ILE A 66 -14.72 -2.62 6.31
CA ILE A 66 -14.74 -2.13 7.70
C ILE A 66 -15.28 -0.70 7.77
N ALA A 67 -14.83 0.18 6.87
CA ALA A 67 -15.35 1.55 6.81
C ALA A 67 -16.84 1.60 6.53
N ILE A 68 -17.35 0.76 5.62
CA ILE A 68 -18.77 0.67 5.31
C ILE A 68 -19.57 0.13 6.51
N ASP A 69 -19.06 -0.90 7.19
CA ASP A 69 -19.71 -1.47 8.38
C ASP A 69 -19.83 -0.42 9.50
N VAL A 70 -18.79 0.39 9.72
CA VAL A 70 -18.81 1.50 10.68
C VAL A 70 -19.84 2.55 10.29
N LEU A 71 -19.95 2.91 8.99
CA LEU A 71 -20.98 3.84 8.52
C LEU A 71 -22.39 3.26 8.74
N GLN A 72 -22.60 1.98 8.47
CA GLN A 72 -23.89 1.29 8.66
C GLN A 72 -24.27 1.19 10.14
N ALA A 73 -23.30 1.07 11.03
CA ALA A 73 -23.49 1.10 12.48
C ALA A 73 -23.84 2.52 13.01
N GLY A 74 -23.91 3.54 12.15
CA GLY A 74 -24.24 4.91 12.53
C GLY A 74 -23.02 5.78 12.83
N GLY A 75 -21.82 5.29 12.56
CA GLY A 75 -20.58 6.04 12.70
C GLY A 75 -20.50 7.22 11.74
N SER A 76 -19.67 8.18 12.08
CA SER A 76 -19.33 9.31 11.22
C SER A 76 -18.37 8.87 10.10
N ALA A 77 -18.18 9.74 9.10
CA ALA A 77 -17.14 9.52 8.09
C ALA A 77 -15.73 9.49 8.72
N VAL A 78 -15.52 10.18 9.84
CA VAL A 78 -14.26 10.16 10.58
C VAL A 78 -14.07 8.82 11.31
N ASP A 79 -15.11 8.28 11.96
CA ASP A 79 -15.05 6.94 12.55
C ASP A 79 -14.69 5.89 11.51
N ALA A 80 -15.36 5.93 10.36
CA ALA A 80 -15.10 5.04 9.24
C ALA A 80 -13.65 5.17 8.71
N ALA A 81 -13.15 6.39 8.60
CA ALA A 81 -11.79 6.64 8.14
C ALA A 81 -10.74 6.16 9.15
N VAL A 82 -10.96 6.36 10.44
CA VAL A 82 -10.07 5.85 11.51
C VAL A 82 -10.06 4.32 11.52
N ALA A 83 -11.24 3.68 11.46
CA ALA A 83 -11.36 2.23 11.41
C ALA A 83 -10.63 1.63 10.20
N ALA A 84 -10.82 2.21 9.02
CA ALA A 84 -10.12 1.79 7.81
C ALA A 84 -8.60 2.01 7.89
N ASN A 85 -8.16 3.13 8.45
CA ASN A 85 -6.74 3.44 8.60
C ASN A 85 -6.06 2.48 9.58
N ALA A 86 -6.71 2.14 10.70
CA ALA A 86 -6.21 1.14 11.64
C ALA A 86 -6.08 -0.23 10.97
N ALA A 87 -7.10 -0.66 10.20
CA ALA A 87 -7.06 -1.91 9.44
C ALA A 87 -5.95 -1.92 8.39
N LEU A 88 -5.74 -0.81 7.68
CA LEU A 88 -4.66 -0.69 6.71
C LEU A 88 -3.28 -0.80 7.34
N GLY A 89 -3.07 -0.28 8.55
CA GLY A 89 -1.82 -0.44 9.29
C GLY A 89 -1.46 -1.90 9.57
N LEU A 90 -2.48 -2.76 9.73
CA LEU A 90 -2.33 -4.20 9.88
C LEU A 90 -2.18 -4.91 8.53
N MET A 91 -3.03 -4.58 7.56
CA MET A 91 -3.19 -5.34 6.30
C MET A 91 -2.23 -4.90 5.20
N GLU A 92 -1.72 -3.68 5.27
CA GLU A 92 -0.80 -3.08 4.30
C GLU A 92 0.33 -2.31 5.01
N PRO A 93 1.11 -2.98 5.88
CA PRO A 93 2.10 -2.33 6.75
C PRO A 93 3.28 -1.73 6.01
N THR A 94 3.42 -2.00 4.71
CA THR A 94 4.46 -1.39 3.86
C THR A 94 4.16 0.08 3.51
N GLY A 95 2.93 0.52 3.65
CA GLY A 95 2.47 1.88 3.31
C GLY A 95 1.77 2.63 4.44
N ASN A 96 1.42 1.94 5.53
CA ASN A 96 0.71 2.52 6.66
C ASN A 96 1.11 1.88 7.99
N GLY A 97 0.95 2.58 9.11
CA GLY A 97 1.21 2.00 10.43
C GLY A 97 1.15 3.01 11.57
N ILE A 98 1.00 2.48 12.78
CA ILE A 98 0.91 3.26 14.02
C ILE A 98 2.20 4.00 14.40
N GLY A 99 3.33 3.62 13.80
CA GLY A 99 4.63 4.26 14.02
C GLY A 99 4.89 5.47 13.12
N GLY A 100 3.95 5.82 12.25
CA GLY A 100 4.08 6.90 11.27
C GLY A 100 3.27 8.14 11.58
N ASP A 101 3.05 8.91 10.53
CA ASP A 101 2.34 10.17 10.52
C ASP A 101 0.86 9.97 10.13
N LEU A 102 0.04 11.00 10.39
CA LEU A 102 -1.34 11.05 9.92
C LEU A 102 -1.67 12.44 9.39
N PHE A 103 -2.27 12.46 8.20
CA PHE A 103 -2.82 13.67 7.61
C PHE A 103 -4.28 13.44 7.27
N ALA A 104 -5.13 14.45 7.51
CA ALA A 104 -6.53 14.38 7.16
C ALA A 104 -7.04 15.70 6.61
N ILE A 105 -8.00 15.58 5.69
CA ILE A 105 -8.83 16.70 5.21
C ILE A 105 -10.28 16.30 5.46
N VAL A 106 -10.99 17.11 6.26
CA VAL A 106 -12.35 16.83 6.69
C VAL A 106 -13.27 17.97 6.26
N TRP A 107 -14.29 17.65 5.47
CA TRP A 107 -15.41 18.55 5.23
C TRP A 107 -16.45 18.39 6.32
N ASP A 108 -16.73 19.47 7.05
CA ASP A 108 -17.77 19.50 8.08
C ASP A 108 -19.05 20.15 7.53
N PRO A 109 -20.11 19.39 7.30
CA PRO A 109 -21.36 19.93 6.74
C PRO A 109 -22.11 20.87 7.70
N LYS A 110 -21.84 20.82 9.02
CA LYS A 110 -22.46 21.71 10.01
C LYS A 110 -21.89 23.12 9.91
N THR A 111 -20.60 23.23 9.81
CA THR A 111 -19.89 24.51 9.69
C THR A 111 -19.73 24.96 8.26
N LYS A 112 -19.94 24.05 7.27
CA LYS A 112 -19.67 24.23 5.83
C LYS A 112 -18.20 24.68 5.58
N GLN A 113 -17.29 24.09 6.31
CA GLN A 113 -15.86 24.41 6.24
C GLN A 113 -15.04 23.14 6.01
N LEU A 114 -13.91 23.34 5.37
CA LEU A 114 -12.88 22.33 5.18
C LEU A 114 -11.82 22.52 6.28
N TYR A 115 -11.48 21.42 6.95
CA TYR A 115 -10.46 21.37 7.99
C TYR A 115 -9.31 20.47 7.54
N GLY A 116 -8.09 20.98 7.69
CA GLY A 116 -6.87 20.20 7.56
C GLY A 116 -6.36 19.77 8.93
N TYR A 117 -5.89 18.55 9.05
CA TYR A 117 -5.19 18.06 10.23
C TYR A 117 -3.80 17.57 9.82
N ASN A 118 -2.79 18.03 10.54
CA ASN A 118 -1.42 17.57 10.38
C ASN A 118 -0.98 16.90 11.69
N GLY A 119 -1.00 15.57 11.66
CA GLY A 119 -0.50 14.68 12.71
C GLY A 119 0.88 14.13 12.39
N SER A 120 1.70 14.84 11.63
CA SER A 120 3.11 14.51 11.45
C SER A 120 3.84 14.63 12.76
N GLY A 121 4.63 13.63 13.11
CA GLY A 121 5.42 13.62 14.32
C GLY A 121 6.50 14.69 14.33
N ARG A 122 6.82 15.18 15.48
CA ARG A 122 7.94 16.11 15.69
C ARG A 122 9.27 15.34 15.70
N ALA A 123 10.35 16.03 15.42
CA ALA A 123 11.68 15.48 15.70
C ALA A 123 11.82 15.19 17.20
N PRO A 124 12.49 14.08 17.59
CA PRO A 124 12.78 13.81 19.00
C PRO A 124 13.51 14.98 19.67
N MET A 125 13.09 15.37 20.88
CA MET A 125 13.66 16.52 21.60
C MET A 125 15.17 16.38 21.90
N SER A 126 15.62 15.14 22.03
CA SER A 126 17.04 14.79 22.25
C SER A 126 17.91 14.89 20.99
N ARG A 127 17.35 15.34 19.86
CA ARG A 127 18.06 15.33 18.57
C ARG A 127 18.07 16.73 17.94
N SER A 128 19.11 17.49 18.24
CA SER A 128 19.37 18.76 17.59
C SER A 128 19.87 18.58 16.16
N LEU A 129 19.82 19.66 15.37
CA LEU A 129 20.37 19.68 14.02
C LEU A 129 21.87 19.36 13.99
N ASP A 130 22.63 19.83 14.99
CA ASP A 130 24.07 19.60 15.07
C ASP A 130 24.39 18.15 15.43
N GLU A 131 23.62 17.52 16.31
CA GLU A 131 23.75 16.09 16.60
C GLU A 131 23.41 15.26 15.37
N LEU A 132 22.38 15.62 14.62
CA LEU A 132 22.03 14.95 13.39
C LEU A 132 23.15 15.05 12.34
N ARG A 133 23.73 16.23 12.15
CA ARG A 133 24.87 16.46 11.25
C ARG A 133 26.08 15.63 11.66
N LYS A 134 26.40 15.57 12.95
CA LYS A 134 27.49 14.73 13.49
C LYS A 134 27.25 13.25 13.24
N ALA A 135 26.02 12.77 13.47
CA ALA A 135 25.66 11.39 13.23
C ALA A 135 25.79 11.01 11.73
N ILE A 136 25.32 11.86 10.82
CA ILE A 136 25.45 11.65 9.38
C ILE A 136 26.93 11.64 8.97
N ALA A 137 27.74 12.57 9.49
CA ALA A 137 29.17 12.60 9.21
C ALA A 137 29.88 11.31 9.71
N ALA A 138 29.52 10.83 10.89
CA ALA A 138 30.05 9.56 11.40
C ALA A 138 29.65 8.36 10.53
N MET A 139 28.42 8.32 10.01
CA MET A 139 27.98 7.27 9.08
C MET A 139 28.76 7.28 7.76
N LYS A 140 29.12 8.46 7.23
CA LYS A 140 29.99 8.58 6.06
C LYS A 140 31.38 8.02 6.33
N VAL A 141 32.00 8.39 7.46
CA VAL A 141 33.31 7.87 7.88
C VAL A 141 33.28 6.34 8.03
N GLN A 142 32.16 5.78 8.50
CA GLN A 142 31.98 4.32 8.65
C GLN A 142 31.64 3.62 7.33
N GLY A 143 31.55 4.33 6.21
CA GLY A 143 31.16 3.76 4.91
C GLY A 143 29.69 3.31 4.82
N LYS A 144 28.84 3.72 5.77
CA LYS A 144 27.41 3.44 5.76
C LYS A 144 26.62 4.35 4.81
N LEU A 145 27.17 5.50 4.49
CA LEU A 145 26.66 6.46 3.52
C LEU A 145 27.77 6.89 2.56
N PRO A 146 27.44 7.22 1.30
CA PRO A 146 28.37 7.85 0.36
C PRO A 146 28.91 9.17 0.90
N GLU A 147 30.13 9.54 0.53
CA GLU A 147 30.73 10.82 0.97
C GLU A 147 29.95 12.05 0.53
N ASP A 148 29.38 12.00 -0.68
CA ASP A 148 28.56 13.05 -1.29
C ASP A 148 27.09 13.02 -0.87
N TYR A 149 26.70 12.09 0.02
CA TYR A 149 25.30 11.99 0.47
C TYR A 149 24.82 13.29 1.12
N VAL A 150 23.63 13.75 0.70
CA VAL A 150 23.00 14.97 1.23
C VAL A 150 21.65 14.64 1.84
N GLY A 151 21.38 15.15 3.04
CA GLY A 151 20.11 15.00 3.72
C GLY A 151 20.12 13.93 4.82
N ILE A 152 18.93 13.64 5.35
CA ILE A 152 18.70 12.60 6.36
C ILE A 152 18.54 11.26 5.64
N PRO A 153 19.20 10.17 6.10
CA PRO A 153 18.99 8.85 5.52
C PRO A 153 17.53 8.43 5.58
N SER A 154 17.03 7.82 4.50
CA SER A 154 15.63 7.35 4.45
C SER A 154 15.35 6.11 5.30
N HIS A 155 16.39 5.49 5.86
CA HIS A 155 16.30 4.29 6.70
C HIS A 155 17.12 4.48 7.97
N GLY A 156 16.76 3.72 9.01
CA GLY A 156 17.40 3.79 10.32
C GLY A 156 16.80 4.86 11.24
N SER A 157 17.31 4.95 12.46
CA SER A 157 16.74 5.75 13.54
C SER A 157 16.79 7.27 13.29
N LEU A 158 17.66 7.74 12.38
CA LEU A 158 17.79 9.18 12.12
C LEU A 158 16.59 9.81 11.43
N SER A 159 15.83 9.03 10.67
CA SER A 159 14.61 9.49 9.96
C SER A 159 13.34 9.33 10.77
N VAL A 160 13.38 8.66 11.91
CA VAL A 160 12.18 8.39 12.72
C VAL A 160 11.77 9.64 13.48
N THR A 161 10.51 10.05 13.29
CA THR A 161 9.82 11.09 14.08
C THR A 161 9.13 10.47 15.29
N VAL A 162 8.65 11.29 16.21
CA VAL A 162 7.72 10.83 17.25
C VAL A 162 6.41 10.42 16.58
N PRO A 163 5.91 9.19 16.76
CA PRO A 163 4.70 8.72 16.05
C PRO A 163 3.49 9.59 16.33
N GLY A 164 2.83 10.05 15.27
CA GLY A 164 1.65 10.94 15.35
C GLY A 164 0.33 10.30 14.93
N ALA A 165 0.37 9.09 14.32
CA ALA A 165 -0.81 8.48 13.73
C ALA A 165 -1.92 8.18 14.76
N VAL A 166 -1.58 7.57 15.88
CA VAL A 166 -2.57 7.18 16.91
C VAL A 166 -3.14 8.43 17.61
N ASP A 167 -2.29 9.40 17.96
CA ASP A 167 -2.74 10.69 18.48
C ASP A 167 -3.73 11.37 17.53
N GLY A 168 -3.42 11.32 16.23
CA GLY A 168 -4.30 11.85 15.18
C GLY A 168 -5.65 11.15 15.10
N TRP A 169 -5.73 9.82 15.31
CA TRP A 169 -7.02 9.12 15.39
C TRP A 169 -7.88 9.67 16.52
N PHE A 170 -7.31 9.83 17.70
CA PHE A 170 -8.05 10.33 18.85
C PHE A 170 -8.44 11.81 18.68
N ALA A 171 -7.55 12.66 18.17
CA ALA A 171 -7.85 14.06 17.92
C ALA A 171 -8.98 14.26 16.89
N LEU A 172 -8.98 13.47 15.81
CA LEU A 172 -10.05 13.52 14.81
C LEU A 172 -11.37 12.96 15.35
N HIS A 173 -11.29 11.87 16.11
CA HIS A 173 -12.45 11.25 16.72
C HIS A 173 -13.09 12.13 17.79
N GLU A 174 -12.33 12.77 18.65
CA GLU A 174 -12.83 13.71 19.67
C GLU A 174 -13.70 14.80 19.04
N ARG A 175 -13.31 15.28 17.86
CA ARG A 175 -14.01 16.37 17.20
C ARG A 175 -15.22 15.94 16.36
N TRP A 176 -15.13 14.82 15.67
CA TRP A 176 -16.13 14.40 14.67
C TRP A 176 -16.61 12.95 14.83
N GLY A 177 -16.08 12.20 15.77
CA GLY A 177 -16.51 10.84 16.06
C GLY A 177 -17.94 10.79 16.61
N ARG A 178 -18.56 9.62 16.47
CA ARG A 178 -19.91 9.32 17.00
C ARG A 178 -19.96 8.03 17.76
N LEU A 179 -19.23 7.00 17.33
CA LEU A 179 -19.15 5.72 17.98
C LEU A 179 -18.05 5.72 19.03
N PRO A 180 -18.13 4.87 20.07
CA PRO A 180 -17.00 4.65 20.96
C PRO A 180 -15.75 4.20 20.18
N MET A 181 -14.57 4.65 20.57
CA MET A 181 -13.31 4.26 19.91
C MET A 181 -13.08 2.75 19.95
N SER A 182 -13.55 2.07 21.00
CA SER A 182 -13.54 0.60 21.10
C SER A 182 -14.27 -0.06 19.93
N ASP A 183 -15.40 0.48 19.52
CA ASP A 183 -16.22 -0.07 18.43
C ASP A 183 -15.58 0.28 17.07
N VAL A 184 -15.01 1.48 16.94
CA VAL A 184 -14.27 1.91 15.75
C VAL A 184 -13.07 1.00 15.47
N LEU A 185 -12.35 0.56 16.51
CA LEU A 185 -11.16 -0.27 16.38
C LEU A 185 -11.44 -1.78 16.44
N ALA A 186 -12.65 -2.21 16.78
CA ALA A 186 -12.98 -3.60 17.05
C ALA A 186 -12.59 -4.56 15.91
N ALA A 187 -12.98 -4.25 14.69
CA ALA A 187 -12.66 -5.10 13.52
C ALA A 187 -11.15 -5.23 13.28
N SER A 188 -10.38 -4.17 13.48
CA SER A 188 -8.92 -4.23 13.35
C SER A 188 -8.29 -5.09 14.45
N ILE A 189 -8.82 -5.05 15.67
CA ILE A 189 -8.37 -5.88 16.80
C ILE A 189 -8.69 -7.35 16.51
N ASP A 190 -9.88 -7.65 16.00
CA ASP A 190 -10.28 -9.01 15.65
C ASP A 190 -9.39 -9.59 14.55
N TYR A 191 -9.15 -8.85 13.48
CA TYR A 191 -8.22 -9.27 12.43
C TYR A 191 -6.77 -9.42 12.93
N ALA A 192 -6.33 -8.62 13.87
CA ALA A 192 -5.00 -8.77 14.48
C ALA A 192 -4.89 -10.04 15.33
N ARG A 193 -5.99 -10.43 16.00
CA ARG A 193 -6.06 -11.64 16.84
C ARG A 193 -6.21 -12.90 16.01
N ASP A 194 -7.13 -12.89 15.05
CA ASP A 194 -7.61 -14.08 14.36
C ASP A 194 -6.95 -14.27 12.99
N GLY A 195 -6.23 -13.26 12.52
CA GLY A 195 -5.62 -13.23 11.18
C GLY A 195 -6.57 -12.69 10.10
N PHE A 196 -6.02 -12.42 8.94
CA PHE A 196 -6.77 -11.94 7.77
C PHE A 196 -6.25 -12.58 6.48
N PRO A 197 -7.09 -12.69 5.42
CA PRO A 197 -6.66 -13.23 4.15
C PRO A 197 -5.68 -12.28 3.45
N LEU A 198 -4.46 -12.77 3.21
CA LEU A 198 -3.40 -12.01 2.55
C LEU A 198 -3.57 -12.05 1.03
N SER A 199 -3.69 -10.89 0.41
CA SER A 199 -3.76 -10.80 -1.05
C SER A 199 -2.38 -11.04 -1.70
N PRO A 200 -2.33 -11.56 -2.96
CA PRO A 200 -1.05 -11.75 -3.66
C PRO A 200 -0.22 -10.48 -3.79
N VAL A 201 -0.86 -9.31 -3.91
CA VAL A 201 -0.17 -8.01 -3.99
C VAL A 201 0.53 -7.68 -2.68
N ILE A 202 -0.16 -7.89 -1.56
CA ILE A 202 0.41 -7.64 -0.22
C ILE A 202 1.50 -8.66 0.09
N ALA A 203 1.30 -9.94 -0.26
CA ALA A 203 2.33 -10.97 -0.12
C ALA A 203 3.62 -10.61 -0.89
N ALA A 204 3.49 -10.13 -2.13
CA ALA A 204 4.63 -9.63 -2.91
C ALA A 204 5.27 -8.39 -2.26
N GLY A 205 4.46 -7.51 -1.63
CA GLY A 205 4.93 -6.36 -0.86
C GLY A 205 5.78 -6.76 0.36
N PHE A 206 5.37 -7.79 1.11
CA PHE A 206 6.15 -8.34 2.22
C PHE A 206 7.50 -8.88 1.76
N GLU A 207 7.52 -9.67 0.68
CA GLU A 207 8.79 -10.18 0.12
C GLU A 207 9.70 -9.04 -0.39
N GLY A 208 9.13 -8.02 -1.02
CA GLY A 208 9.86 -6.82 -1.43
C GLY A 208 10.45 -6.07 -0.22
N ASN A 209 9.68 -5.97 0.87
CA ASN A 209 10.12 -5.32 2.10
C ASN A 209 11.25 -6.09 2.80
N ARG A 210 11.15 -7.42 2.85
CA ARG A 210 12.22 -8.29 3.36
C ARG A 210 13.54 -8.06 2.63
N LYS A 211 13.52 -8.01 1.30
CA LYS A 211 14.71 -7.71 0.48
C LYS A 211 15.25 -6.30 0.75
N ARG A 212 14.36 -5.32 0.94
CA ARG A 212 14.75 -3.94 1.30
C ARG A 212 15.42 -3.90 2.65
N VAL A 213 14.86 -4.52 3.70
CA VAL A 213 15.47 -4.60 5.03
C VAL A 213 16.88 -5.18 4.95
N GLN A 214 17.06 -6.26 4.19
CA GLN A 214 18.38 -6.86 3.96
C GLN A 214 19.35 -5.91 3.26
N SER A 215 18.90 -5.16 2.24
CA SER A 215 19.76 -4.23 1.49
C SER A 215 20.21 -3.01 2.29
N VAL A 216 19.46 -2.62 3.32
CA VAL A 216 19.77 -1.48 4.20
C VAL A 216 20.16 -1.91 5.61
N ALA A 217 20.53 -3.17 5.79
CA ALA A 217 20.85 -3.77 7.09
C ALA A 217 21.88 -2.95 7.90
N ALA A 218 22.88 -2.37 7.24
CA ALA A 218 23.89 -1.54 7.89
C ALA A 218 23.35 -0.24 8.53
N MET A 219 22.12 0.17 8.15
CA MET A 219 21.47 1.39 8.66
C MET A 219 20.39 1.10 9.72
N ILE A 220 20.01 -0.18 9.90
CA ILE A 220 18.94 -0.60 10.82
C ILE A 220 19.59 -1.17 12.07
N GLU A 221 19.28 -0.61 13.23
CA GLU A 221 19.80 -1.05 14.52
C GLU A 221 19.13 -2.37 14.98
N GLU A 222 17.84 -2.56 14.68
CA GLU A 222 17.02 -3.72 15.10
C GLU A 222 16.88 -4.77 13.99
N GLN A 223 17.97 -5.19 13.36
CA GLN A 223 17.97 -6.12 12.23
C GLN A 223 17.33 -7.47 12.55
N GLU A 224 17.57 -8.02 13.74
CA GLU A 224 17.05 -9.32 14.14
C GLU A 224 15.52 -9.31 14.19
N ASN A 225 14.93 -8.31 14.82
CA ASN A 225 13.49 -8.18 14.92
C ASN A 225 12.84 -7.87 13.57
N ALA A 226 13.46 -7.00 12.76
CA ALA A 226 12.99 -6.73 11.40
C ALA A 226 12.98 -8.00 10.53
N THR A 227 14.03 -8.82 10.59
CA THR A 227 14.13 -10.07 9.82
C THR A 227 13.15 -11.16 10.32
N LYS A 228 12.81 -11.16 11.61
CA LYS A 228 11.82 -12.10 12.15
C LYS A 228 10.39 -11.71 11.80
N THR A 229 10.11 -10.42 11.59
CA THR A 229 8.78 -9.89 11.31
C THR A 229 8.43 -9.98 9.83
N TYR A 230 9.39 -9.78 8.95
CA TYR A 230 9.25 -9.74 7.49
C TYR A 230 10.15 -10.80 6.83
#